data_ad02622cc8ff93a2f129e684518353ce
#
_entry.id   ad02622cc8ff93a2f129e684518353ce
#
_cell.length_a   1.000
_cell.length_b   1.000
_cell.length_c   1.000
_cell.angle_alpha   90.00
_cell.angle_beta   90.00
_cell.angle_gamma   90.00
#
_symmetry.space_group_name_H-M   'P 1'
#
loop_
_entity.id
_entity.type
_entity.pdbx_description
1 polymer ?
#
loop_
_entity_poly.entity_id
_entity_poly.type
_entity_poly.pdbx_seq_one_letter_code
_entity_poly.pdbx_strand_id
1 'polypeptide(L)'
;MARLSCLINLNIYRGYKYRKPLESIFMRNLNLFIMKCISIYFVTLLLLMSGCESGRRIILKDLRCENLENPVAIDNTHPHFSWKIETDGQTMRQAYFEIQVATDSSLLAQGKADLWNSGKVESSASVMVPYRGKELRSSVLAYWKVRVWDNKGESSDWSPINRFGIGLLDKAEWQGKYIGMPDEKNPMLRKKFELQDRDATLLLHVNSLGYHEIYLNGRKVSEDVLSPAVFQLNKRSLSVTYDLTPYAKQGINDLLLWLGRGWYRKATFNAVHDGPLVKLQLDEIQRNGTTSTLLVTDSSWEGRGSMYGETGTGTWYPHQFGGECVDGRKALPDLTTATLDELDWKPVLEVEVPGIEVSPQMCEPNRIQEIIRPKGIKQIGDSIWLVDMGKALNG
;
A
#
# COMPACT_ATOMS: atom_id res chain seq x y z
N MET A 1 -31.19 -5.30 -40.01
CA MET A 1 -32.42 -5.47 -40.86
C MET A 1 -32.97 -4.12 -41.21
N ALA A 2 -32.75 -3.66 -42.45
CA ALA A 2 -33.57 -2.65 -43.12
C ALA A 2 -33.17 -2.69 -44.59
N ARG A 3 -34.07 -3.26 -45.39
CA ARG A 3 -34.02 -3.26 -46.87
C ARG A 3 -34.51 -1.91 -47.38
N LEU A 4 -33.71 -1.24 -48.18
CA LEU A 4 -34.21 -0.17 -49.05
C LEU A 4 -34.31 -0.73 -50.47
N SER A 5 -35.54 -0.97 -50.89
CA SER A 5 -35.91 -1.25 -52.28
C SER A 5 -36.24 0.08 -52.93
N CYS A 6 -35.51 0.46 -53.98
CA CYS A 6 -35.82 1.59 -54.85
C CYS A 6 -36.45 1.06 -56.14
N LEU A 7 -37.78 1.20 -56.28
CA LEU A 7 -38.53 0.91 -57.50
C LEU A 7 -38.43 2.15 -58.43
N ILE A 8 -37.83 1.94 -59.58
CA ILE A 8 -37.90 2.93 -60.69
C ILE A 8 -39.01 2.49 -61.63
N ASN A 9 -40.09 3.31 -61.73
CA ASN A 9 -41.16 3.16 -62.68
C ASN A 9 -40.68 3.73 -64.01
N LEU A 10 -40.66 2.88 -65.04
CA LEU A 10 -40.44 3.27 -66.44
C LEU A 10 -41.84 3.45 -67.14
N ASN A 11 -42.21 4.65 -67.42
CA ASN A 11 -43.31 4.94 -68.36
C ASN A 11 -42.73 5.25 -69.75
N ILE A 12 -43.17 4.43 -70.71
CA ILE A 12 -42.83 4.50 -72.11
C ILE A 12 -43.64 5.63 -72.77
N TYR A 13 -42.99 6.60 -73.40
CA TYR A 13 -43.62 7.45 -74.46
C TYR A 13 -42.87 7.22 -75.76
N ARG A 14 -43.68 6.84 -76.79
CA ARG A 14 -43.27 6.59 -78.15
C ARG A 14 -43.22 7.95 -78.92
N GLY A 15 -42.13 8.12 -79.67
CA GLY A 15 -42.12 8.97 -80.88
C GLY A 15 -41.34 10.26 -80.82
N TYR A 16 -40.12 10.24 -81.33
CA TYR A 16 -39.64 11.14 -82.40
C TYR A 16 -38.20 10.85 -82.80
N LYS A 17 -38.01 10.63 -84.12
CA LYS A 17 -36.69 10.55 -84.76
C LYS A 17 -35.99 11.90 -84.68
N TYR A 18 -34.77 11.95 -84.33
CA TYR A 18 -33.63 12.74 -84.77
C TYR A 18 -32.68 13.14 -83.70
N ARG A 19 -31.39 12.80 -83.89
CA ARG A 19 -30.08 13.32 -83.45
C ARG A 19 -29.29 12.44 -82.56
N LYS A 20 -28.36 11.72 -83.19
CA LYS A 20 -27.10 11.40 -82.52
C LYS A 20 -26.31 12.71 -82.44
N PRO A 21 -26.16 13.26 -81.25
CA PRO A 21 -24.88 13.17 -80.48
C PRO A 21 -25.02 13.23 -78.93
N LEU A 22 -26.21 13.05 -78.36
CA LEU A 22 -26.36 13.15 -76.87
C LEU A 22 -25.90 11.90 -76.15
N GLU A 23 -25.91 10.71 -76.70
CA GLU A 23 -25.47 9.47 -76.04
C GLU A 23 -23.99 9.48 -75.75
N SER A 24 -23.16 10.07 -76.60
CA SER A 24 -21.68 10.09 -76.32
C SER A 24 -21.26 11.00 -75.19
N ILE A 25 -22.02 12.10 -74.97
CA ILE A 25 -21.76 13.03 -73.87
C ILE A 25 -22.30 12.47 -72.56
N PHE A 26 -23.45 11.78 -72.60
CA PHE A 26 -24.06 11.16 -71.44
C PHE A 26 -23.16 9.96 -70.91
N MET A 27 -22.70 9.09 -71.82
CA MET A 27 -21.83 7.99 -71.49
C MET A 27 -20.45 8.46 -71.01
N ARG A 28 -19.95 9.57 -71.56
CA ARG A 28 -18.66 10.14 -71.12
C ARG A 28 -18.77 10.76 -69.71
N ASN A 29 -19.87 11.42 -69.42
CA ASN A 29 -20.15 11.99 -68.10
C ASN A 29 -20.44 10.88 -67.09
N LEU A 30 -21.14 9.81 -67.43
CA LEU A 30 -21.40 8.65 -66.58
C LEU A 30 -20.10 7.90 -66.22
N ASN A 31 -19.22 7.69 -67.23
CA ASN A 31 -17.92 7.07 -66.99
C ASN A 31 -17.02 7.95 -66.09
N LEU A 32 -17.05 9.28 -66.27
CA LEU A 32 -16.32 10.22 -65.41
C LEU A 32 -16.87 10.22 -63.98
N PHE A 33 -18.20 10.09 -63.79
CA PHE A 33 -18.84 10.00 -62.50
C PHE A 33 -18.50 8.65 -61.82
N ILE A 34 -18.57 7.55 -62.54
CA ILE A 34 -18.17 6.21 -62.04
C ILE A 34 -16.70 6.19 -61.67
N MET A 35 -15.78 6.74 -62.47
CA MET A 35 -14.37 6.85 -62.12
C MET A 35 -14.15 7.72 -60.89
N LYS A 36 -14.85 8.82 -60.72
CA LYS A 36 -14.76 9.62 -59.48
C LYS A 36 -15.29 8.88 -58.27
N CYS A 37 -16.40 8.15 -58.37
CA CYS A 37 -16.91 7.31 -57.29
C CYS A 37 -15.95 6.17 -56.93
N ILE A 38 -15.35 5.51 -57.90
CA ILE A 38 -14.34 4.46 -57.68
C ILE A 38 -13.08 5.07 -57.06
N SER A 39 -12.63 6.25 -57.47
CA SER A 39 -11.48 6.93 -56.89
C SER A 39 -11.74 7.35 -55.43
N ILE A 40 -12.94 7.86 -55.13
CA ILE A 40 -13.34 8.17 -53.75
C ILE A 40 -13.45 6.91 -52.90
N TYR A 41 -13.95 5.81 -53.45
CA TYR A 41 -14.03 4.53 -52.76
C TYR A 41 -12.63 3.95 -52.48
N PHE A 42 -11.69 4.10 -53.39
CA PHE A 42 -10.29 3.66 -53.23
C PHE A 42 -9.56 4.53 -52.20
N VAL A 43 -9.79 5.85 -52.17
CA VAL A 43 -9.21 6.76 -51.19
C VAL A 43 -9.81 6.52 -49.80
N THR A 44 -11.11 6.25 -49.68
CA THR A 44 -11.75 5.87 -48.41
C THR A 44 -11.29 4.48 -47.96
N LEU A 45 -11.07 3.53 -48.87
CA LEU A 45 -10.53 2.20 -48.54
C LEU A 45 -9.07 2.29 -48.10
N LEU A 46 -8.26 3.16 -48.71
CA LEU A 46 -6.88 3.45 -48.29
C LEU A 46 -6.82 4.17 -46.92
N LEU A 47 -7.77 5.06 -46.64
CA LEU A 47 -7.90 5.70 -45.34
C LEU A 47 -8.41 4.74 -44.23
N LEU A 48 -9.19 3.73 -44.60
CA LEU A 48 -9.62 2.66 -43.67
C LEU A 48 -8.54 1.59 -43.48
N MET A 49 -7.57 1.49 -44.41
CA MET A 49 -6.39 0.64 -44.28
C MET A 49 -5.25 1.33 -43.54
N SER A 50 -5.37 2.62 -43.22
CA SER A 50 -4.51 3.25 -42.20
C SER A 50 -4.93 2.65 -40.84
N GLY A 51 -4.72 1.33 -40.72
CA GLY A 51 -4.96 0.58 -39.51
C GLY A 51 -4.21 1.29 -38.40
N CYS A 52 -4.94 1.61 -37.38
CA CYS A 52 -4.39 1.84 -36.06
C CYS A 52 -3.32 0.77 -35.87
N GLU A 53 -2.04 1.08 -36.06
CA GLU A 53 -0.99 0.31 -35.40
C GLU A 53 -1.37 0.39 -33.94
N SER A 54 -1.96 -0.68 -33.41
CA SER A 54 -2.14 -0.82 -31.99
C SER A 54 -0.71 -0.85 -31.43
N GLY A 55 -0.23 0.33 -31.05
CA GLY A 55 1.08 0.47 -30.45
C GLY A 55 1.17 -0.58 -29.34
N ARG A 56 2.23 -1.33 -29.35
CA ARG A 56 2.51 -2.35 -28.33
C ARG A 56 2.34 -1.71 -26.95
N ARG A 57 1.40 -2.21 -26.15
CA ARG A 57 1.18 -1.68 -24.80
C ARG A 57 2.23 -2.28 -23.85
N ILE A 58 3.11 -1.42 -23.33
CA ILE A 58 4.08 -1.77 -22.30
C ILE A 58 3.52 -1.33 -20.96
N ILE A 59 3.24 -2.27 -20.07
CA ILE A 59 2.66 -2.01 -18.76
C ILE A 59 3.69 -2.34 -17.68
N LEU A 60 3.88 -1.41 -16.74
CA LEU A 60 4.78 -1.58 -15.60
C LEU A 60 3.96 -1.97 -14.38
N LYS A 61 4.35 -3.07 -13.72
CA LYS A 61 3.67 -3.66 -12.56
C LYS A 61 4.66 -4.05 -11.48
N ASP A 62 4.13 -4.41 -10.31
CA ASP A 62 4.89 -4.91 -9.17
C ASP A 62 6.11 -4.03 -8.86
N LEU A 63 5.82 -2.71 -8.72
CA LEU A 63 6.85 -1.73 -8.39
C LEU A 63 7.23 -1.90 -6.92
N ARG A 64 8.53 -2.06 -6.66
CA ARG A 64 9.05 -2.31 -5.32
C ARG A 64 10.23 -1.41 -4.99
N CYS A 65 10.31 -1.05 -3.72
CA CYS A 65 11.47 -0.39 -3.14
C CYS A 65 12.02 -1.32 -2.04
N GLU A 66 13.31 -1.69 -2.11
CA GLU A 66 13.92 -2.70 -1.22
C GLU A 66 13.12 -4.03 -1.17
N ASN A 67 12.57 -4.46 -2.30
CA ASN A 67 11.68 -5.62 -2.46
C ASN A 67 10.32 -5.53 -1.74
N LEU A 68 9.99 -4.39 -1.12
CA LEU A 68 8.73 -4.14 -0.44
C LEU A 68 7.78 -3.32 -1.31
N GLU A 69 6.47 -3.55 -1.15
CA GLU A 69 5.44 -2.77 -1.83
C GLU A 69 5.08 -1.53 -1.00
N ASN A 70 5.34 -0.34 -1.57
CA ASN A 70 5.01 0.95 -0.94
C ASN A 70 5.46 1.07 0.54
N PRO A 71 6.71 0.68 0.92
CA PRO A 71 7.13 0.69 2.30
C PRO A 71 7.11 2.09 2.88
N VAL A 72 6.57 2.26 4.09
CA VAL A 72 6.55 3.55 4.80
C VAL A 72 7.87 3.81 5.53
N ALA A 73 8.64 2.76 5.81
CA ALA A 73 9.96 2.88 6.42
C ALA A 73 10.89 1.75 5.96
N ILE A 74 12.03 2.12 5.43
CA ILE A 74 13.15 1.21 5.14
C ILE A 74 14.38 1.67 5.93
N ASP A 75 15.41 0.82 6.03
CA ASP A 75 16.66 1.07 6.76
C ASP A 75 17.81 1.53 5.86
N ASN A 76 17.53 1.88 4.61
CA ASN A 76 18.54 2.23 3.62
C ASN A 76 18.28 3.61 3.00
N THR A 77 19.23 4.55 3.17
CA THR A 77 19.16 5.90 2.59
C THR A 77 19.48 5.95 1.09
N HIS A 78 19.97 4.83 0.53
CA HIS A 78 20.24 4.65 -0.90
C HIS A 78 19.47 3.44 -1.43
N PRO A 79 18.12 3.49 -1.47
CA PRO A 79 17.30 2.33 -1.76
C PRO A 79 17.45 1.85 -3.20
N HIS A 80 16.97 0.64 -3.45
CA HIS A 80 16.91 0.02 -4.76
C HIS A 80 15.47 -0.11 -5.22
N PHE A 81 15.23 0.14 -6.51
CA PHE A 81 13.93 0.01 -7.15
C PHE A 81 13.86 -1.21 -8.05
N SER A 82 12.69 -1.82 -8.10
CA SER A 82 12.41 -2.95 -8.98
C SER A 82 11.03 -2.81 -9.60
N TRP A 83 10.85 -3.34 -10.83
CA TRP A 83 9.56 -3.38 -11.52
C TRP A 83 9.48 -4.56 -12.47
N LYS A 84 8.27 -5.00 -12.77
CA LYS A 84 7.98 -5.99 -13.81
C LYS A 84 7.38 -5.33 -15.03
N ILE A 85 7.65 -5.91 -16.19
CA ILE A 85 7.17 -5.46 -17.48
C ILE A 85 6.21 -6.50 -18.03
N GLU A 86 4.99 -6.09 -18.37
CA GLU A 86 4.04 -6.89 -19.13
C GLU A 86 3.80 -6.26 -20.49
N THR A 87 3.67 -7.08 -21.50
CA THR A 87 3.35 -6.64 -22.87
C THR A 87 2.36 -7.60 -23.51
N ASP A 88 1.56 -7.09 -24.43
CA ASP A 88 0.63 -7.84 -25.26
C ASP A 88 1.32 -8.47 -26.49
N GLY A 89 2.61 -8.17 -26.71
CA GLY A 89 3.41 -8.66 -27.83
C GLY A 89 4.48 -9.68 -27.43
N GLN A 90 4.91 -10.47 -28.40
CA GLN A 90 6.04 -11.39 -28.20
C GLN A 90 7.36 -10.62 -28.02
N THR A 91 8.20 -11.08 -27.10
CA THR A 91 9.59 -10.65 -26.85
C THR A 91 9.84 -9.13 -26.86
N MET A 92 9.53 -8.47 -25.73
CA MET A 92 10.04 -7.15 -25.43
C MET A 92 11.34 -7.28 -24.63
N ARG A 93 12.34 -6.47 -24.95
CA ARG A 93 13.56 -6.33 -24.16
C ARG A 93 13.75 -4.86 -23.80
N GLN A 94 13.81 -4.57 -22.49
CA GLN A 94 14.13 -3.23 -22.03
C GLN A 94 15.54 -2.84 -22.50
N ALA A 95 15.66 -1.65 -23.06
CA ALA A 95 16.93 -1.06 -23.45
C ALA A 95 17.27 0.18 -22.58
N TYR A 96 16.25 0.93 -22.14
CA TYR A 96 16.43 2.12 -21.29
C TYR A 96 15.35 2.17 -20.22
N PHE A 97 15.66 2.90 -19.14
CA PHE A 97 14.68 3.33 -18.14
C PHE A 97 14.86 4.81 -17.80
N GLU A 98 13.85 5.40 -17.19
CA GLU A 98 13.92 6.70 -16.51
C GLU A 98 13.13 6.62 -15.21
N ILE A 99 13.76 7.03 -14.10
CA ILE A 99 13.15 7.07 -12.77
C ILE A 99 13.05 8.53 -12.33
N GLN A 100 11.91 8.90 -11.76
CA GLN A 100 11.70 10.18 -11.11
C GLN A 100 11.31 9.96 -9.65
N VAL A 101 11.93 10.71 -8.73
CA VAL A 101 11.67 10.68 -7.29
C VAL A 101 11.45 12.09 -6.77
N ALA A 102 10.41 12.26 -5.93
CA ALA A 102 10.07 13.56 -5.36
C ALA A 102 9.58 13.44 -3.92
N THR A 103 9.59 14.54 -3.18
CA THR A 103 9.06 14.66 -1.81
C THR A 103 7.54 14.65 -1.77
N ASP A 104 6.85 14.94 -2.89
CA ASP A 104 5.40 14.99 -2.99
C ASP A 104 4.92 14.38 -4.31
N SER A 105 3.85 13.61 -4.27
CA SER A 105 3.26 12.96 -5.44
C SER A 105 2.76 13.96 -6.49
N SER A 106 2.30 15.13 -6.06
CA SER A 106 1.82 16.19 -6.95
C SER A 106 2.96 16.79 -7.80
N LEU A 107 4.19 16.82 -7.28
CA LEU A 107 5.37 17.21 -8.05
C LEU A 107 5.61 16.24 -9.21
N LEU A 108 5.54 14.92 -8.94
CA LEU A 108 5.68 13.91 -9.98
C LEU A 108 4.56 13.98 -11.02
N ALA A 109 3.33 14.28 -10.60
CA ALA A 109 2.21 14.48 -11.52
C ALA A 109 2.44 15.66 -12.48
N GLN A 110 3.15 16.70 -12.01
CA GLN A 110 3.57 17.87 -12.80
C GLN A 110 4.89 17.65 -13.59
N GLY A 111 5.47 16.44 -13.55
CA GLY A 111 6.75 16.14 -14.18
C GLY A 111 7.98 16.70 -13.46
N LYS A 112 7.83 17.13 -12.19
CA LYS A 112 8.92 17.66 -11.36
C LYS A 112 9.45 16.56 -10.44
N ALA A 113 10.76 16.48 -10.30
CA ALA A 113 11.45 15.47 -9.47
C ALA A 113 12.54 16.18 -8.66
N ASP A 114 12.19 16.63 -7.45
CA ASP A 114 13.06 17.44 -6.60
C ASP A 114 14.13 16.62 -5.87
N LEU A 115 13.93 15.29 -5.75
CA LEU A 115 14.92 14.38 -5.16
C LEU A 115 15.80 13.71 -6.20
N TRP A 116 15.24 13.19 -7.29
CA TRP A 116 16.01 12.53 -8.33
C TRP A 116 15.27 12.46 -9.66
N ASN A 117 15.97 12.81 -10.72
CA ASN A 117 15.60 12.46 -12.09
C ASN A 117 16.80 11.76 -12.74
N SER A 118 16.70 10.48 -13.03
CA SER A 118 17.79 9.72 -13.64
C SER A 118 18.07 10.12 -15.09
N GLY A 119 17.13 10.83 -15.73
CA GLY A 119 17.12 10.92 -17.18
C GLY A 119 16.94 9.55 -17.83
N LYS A 120 17.08 9.48 -19.14
CA LYS A 120 17.03 8.22 -19.91
C LYS A 120 18.37 7.48 -19.78
N VAL A 121 18.36 6.40 -19.01
CA VAL A 121 19.55 5.56 -18.72
C VAL A 121 19.53 4.33 -19.60
N GLU A 122 20.63 4.05 -20.32
CA GLU A 122 20.80 2.83 -21.10
C GLU A 122 21.08 1.64 -20.16
N SER A 123 20.08 0.78 -20.00
CA SER A 123 20.17 -0.41 -19.15
C SER A 123 18.98 -1.33 -19.37
N SER A 124 19.25 -2.63 -19.34
CA SER A 124 18.20 -3.68 -19.29
C SER A 124 17.82 -4.09 -17.87
N ALA A 125 18.43 -3.49 -16.84
CA ALA A 125 18.13 -3.79 -15.44
C ALA A 125 16.74 -3.27 -15.05
N SER A 126 15.95 -4.12 -14.41
CA SER A 126 14.65 -3.81 -13.85
C SER A 126 14.49 -4.32 -12.40
N VAL A 127 15.59 -4.82 -11.84
CA VAL A 127 15.64 -5.36 -10.47
C VAL A 127 16.83 -4.74 -9.76
N MET A 128 16.62 -4.29 -8.52
CA MET A 128 17.63 -3.69 -7.64
C MET A 128 18.40 -2.53 -8.30
N VAL A 129 17.67 -1.65 -9.01
CA VAL A 129 18.22 -0.44 -9.60
C VAL A 129 18.49 0.59 -8.51
N PRO A 130 19.75 1.01 -8.29
CA PRO A 130 20.08 1.87 -7.16
C PRO A 130 19.58 3.30 -7.34
N TYR A 131 19.05 3.88 -6.27
CA TYR A 131 18.81 5.30 -6.15
C TYR A 131 20.13 6.08 -6.18
N ARG A 132 20.18 7.15 -6.97
CA ARG A 132 21.36 8.01 -7.13
C ARG A 132 21.01 9.50 -7.04
N GLY A 133 19.94 9.81 -6.30
CA GLY A 133 19.49 11.18 -6.10
C GLY A 133 20.12 11.84 -4.89
N LYS A 134 19.43 12.85 -4.38
CA LYS A 134 19.84 13.55 -3.15
C LYS A 134 19.81 12.59 -1.96
N GLU A 135 20.69 12.84 -0.99
CA GLU A 135 20.72 12.06 0.25
C GLU A 135 19.36 12.08 0.96
N LEU A 136 18.90 10.88 1.32
CA LEU A 136 17.67 10.69 2.08
C LEU A 136 18.00 10.60 3.57
N ARG A 137 17.11 11.13 4.41
CA ARG A 137 17.29 11.16 5.87
C ARG A 137 16.18 10.34 6.54
N SER A 138 16.38 10.05 7.83
CA SER A 138 15.35 9.45 8.68
C SER A 138 14.05 10.26 8.66
N SER A 139 12.93 9.57 8.85
CA SER A 139 11.57 10.15 8.89
C SER A 139 11.21 10.96 7.64
N VAL A 140 11.56 10.45 6.44
CA VAL A 140 11.19 11.01 5.15
C VAL A 140 10.23 10.08 4.44
N LEU A 141 9.21 10.64 3.82
CA LEU A 141 8.35 9.96 2.85
C LEU A 141 8.63 10.53 1.46
N ALA A 142 8.87 9.67 0.49
CA ALA A 142 9.15 10.02 -0.89
C ALA A 142 8.28 9.23 -1.86
N TYR A 143 8.12 9.74 -3.06
CA TYR A 143 7.31 9.17 -4.13
C TYR A 143 8.16 8.95 -5.36
N TRP A 144 7.85 7.91 -6.14
CA TRP A 144 8.60 7.60 -7.33
C TRP A 144 7.73 7.00 -8.43
N LYS A 145 8.19 7.13 -9.65
CA LYS A 145 7.64 6.51 -10.85
C LYS A 145 8.76 6.16 -11.82
N VAL A 146 8.49 5.23 -12.71
CA VAL A 146 9.44 4.76 -13.73
C VAL A 146 8.75 4.66 -15.09
N ARG A 147 9.48 4.87 -16.16
CA ARG A 147 9.13 4.47 -17.52
C ARG A 147 10.30 3.77 -18.19
N VAL A 148 10.00 2.96 -19.17
CA VAL A 148 11.02 2.16 -19.89
C VAL A 148 10.87 2.35 -21.38
N TRP A 149 11.95 2.05 -22.12
CA TRP A 149 11.94 1.94 -23.57
C TRP A 149 12.44 0.56 -23.97
N ASP A 150 11.86 0.04 -25.02
CA ASP A 150 12.31 -1.20 -25.61
C ASP A 150 13.53 -1.00 -26.54
N ASN A 151 14.04 -2.10 -27.08
CA ASN A 151 15.16 -2.12 -28.01
C ASN A 151 14.81 -1.58 -29.42
N LYS A 152 13.55 -1.22 -29.68
CA LYS A 152 13.09 -0.55 -30.90
C LYS A 152 12.89 0.96 -30.68
N GLY A 153 13.02 1.44 -29.44
CA GLY A 153 12.87 2.83 -29.07
C GLY A 153 11.45 3.22 -28.66
N GLU A 154 10.50 2.27 -28.58
CA GLU A 154 9.15 2.51 -28.12
C GLU A 154 9.13 2.64 -26.58
N SER A 155 8.41 3.65 -26.05
CA SER A 155 8.34 3.90 -24.62
C SER A 155 7.05 3.36 -24.01
N SER A 156 7.12 2.94 -22.74
CA SER A 156 5.92 2.81 -21.93
C SER A 156 5.37 4.18 -21.56
N ASP A 157 4.12 4.21 -21.08
CA ASP A 157 3.66 5.27 -20.20
C ASP A 157 4.47 5.24 -18.89
N TRP A 158 4.35 6.34 -18.12
CA TRP A 158 4.84 6.32 -16.74
C TRP A 158 4.06 5.28 -15.93
N SER A 159 4.76 4.59 -15.04
CA SER A 159 4.11 3.73 -14.03
C SER A 159 3.16 4.53 -13.14
N PRO A 160 2.25 3.88 -12.42
CA PRO A 160 1.63 4.50 -11.25
C PRO A 160 2.68 5.09 -10.32
N ILE A 161 2.32 6.17 -9.60
CA ILE A 161 3.18 6.75 -8.58
C ILE A 161 3.14 5.84 -7.36
N ASN A 162 4.30 5.36 -6.95
CA ASN A 162 4.51 4.56 -5.74
C ASN A 162 5.23 5.40 -4.69
N ARG A 163 5.24 4.94 -3.43
CA ARG A 163 5.90 5.63 -2.33
C ARG A 163 6.94 4.75 -1.65
N PHE A 164 7.85 5.37 -0.94
CA PHE A 164 8.71 4.74 0.06
C PHE A 164 9.08 5.76 1.12
N GLY A 165 9.42 5.30 2.32
CA GLY A 165 9.89 6.15 3.40
C GLY A 165 11.16 5.60 4.04
N ILE A 166 11.86 6.46 4.77
CA ILE A 166 13.01 6.09 5.59
C ILE A 166 12.56 6.10 7.05
N GLY A 167 12.82 5.00 7.77
CA GLY A 167 12.54 4.92 9.21
C GLY A 167 13.51 5.74 10.05
N LEU A 168 13.37 5.67 11.38
CA LEU A 168 14.39 6.20 12.29
C LEU A 168 15.57 5.22 12.31
N LEU A 169 16.73 5.69 11.84
CA LEU A 169 17.91 4.85 11.63
C LEU A 169 18.88 4.86 12.81
N ASP A 170 18.97 5.99 13.51
CA ASP A 170 19.86 6.15 14.66
C ASP A 170 19.07 6.03 15.98
N LYS A 171 19.69 5.38 16.96
CA LYS A 171 19.15 5.30 18.33
C LYS A 171 18.92 6.68 18.94
N ALA A 172 19.76 7.66 18.61
CA ALA A 172 19.68 9.03 19.13
C ALA A 172 18.48 9.81 18.57
N GLU A 173 17.87 9.36 17.46
CA GLU A 173 16.68 9.99 16.87
C GLU A 173 15.40 9.64 17.64
N TRP A 174 15.42 8.55 18.41
CA TRP A 174 14.30 8.13 19.24
C TRP A 174 14.21 8.98 20.51
N GLN A 175 13.16 9.79 20.62
CA GLN A 175 12.89 10.63 21.79
C GLN A 175 11.97 9.96 22.82
N GLY A 176 11.15 9.00 22.40
CA GLY A 176 10.24 8.27 23.27
C GLY A 176 10.96 7.28 24.19
N LYS A 177 10.33 6.98 25.32
CA LYS A 177 10.76 5.95 26.29
C LYS A 177 9.89 4.71 26.17
N TYR A 178 10.38 3.55 26.63
CA TYR A 178 9.52 2.40 26.76
C TYR A 178 8.53 2.61 27.90
N ILE A 179 7.26 2.37 27.60
CA ILE A 179 6.17 2.42 28.56
C ILE A 179 5.39 1.11 28.53
N GLY A 180 4.70 0.81 29.63
CA GLY A 180 3.84 -0.36 29.75
C GLY A 180 3.07 -0.39 31.05
N MET A 181 2.35 -1.49 31.24
CA MET A 181 1.61 -1.80 32.46
C MET A 181 2.07 -3.18 32.95
N PRO A 182 3.05 -3.28 33.86
CA PRO A 182 3.64 -4.56 34.28
C PRO A 182 2.65 -5.59 34.81
N ASP A 183 1.55 -5.12 35.42
CA ASP A 183 0.49 -5.97 36.00
C ASP A 183 -0.52 -6.47 34.95
N GLU A 184 -0.48 -5.93 33.72
CA GLU A 184 -1.40 -6.26 32.66
C GLU A 184 -0.68 -7.02 31.53
N LYS A 185 -1.31 -8.10 31.04
CA LYS A 185 -0.68 -8.95 30.01
C LYS A 185 -0.94 -8.45 28.57
N ASN A 186 -2.10 -7.89 28.36
CA ASN A 186 -2.52 -7.37 27.05
C ASN A 186 -3.18 -6.00 27.24
N PRO A 187 -2.43 -4.96 27.65
CA PRO A 187 -3.01 -3.66 27.94
C PRO A 187 -3.39 -2.87 26.70
N MET A 188 -4.30 -1.94 26.89
CA MET A 188 -4.52 -0.81 25.99
C MET A 188 -3.81 0.41 26.57
N LEU A 189 -3.08 1.15 25.74
CA LEU A 189 -2.43 2.42 26.08
C LEU A 189 -3.03 3.53 25.23
N ARG A 190 -3.20 4.72 25.81
CA ARG A 190 -3.92 5.82 25.18
C ARG A 190 -3.21 7.15 25.36
N LYS A 191 -3.27 7.98 24.32
CA LYS A 191 -2.85 9.38 24.39
C LYS A 191 -3.62 10.24 23.40
N LYS A 192 -4.14 11.38 23.87
CA LYS A 192 -4.68 12.42 23.00
C LYS A 192 -3.57 13.38 22.61
N PHE A 193 -3.58 13.84 21.37
CA PHE A 193 -2.69 14.86 20.84
C PHE A 193 -3.45 15.83 19.92
N GLU A 194 -2.92 17.04 19.78
CA GLU A 194 -3.53 18.08 18.94
C GLU A 194 -2.73 18.24 17.64
N LEU A 195 -3.43 18.19 16.50
CA LEU A 195 -2.86 18.45 15.18
C LEU A 195 -3.29 19.84 14.71
N GLN A 196 -2.31 20.72 14.47
CA GLN A 196 -2.57 22.08 14.01
C GLN A 196 -2.69 22.16 12.49
N ASP A 197 -1.77 21.52 11.77
CA ASP A 197 -1.73 21.51 10.30
C ASP A 197 -2.29 20.19 9.75
N ARG A 198 -3.49 20.25 9.16
CA ARG A 198 -4.13 19.07 8.54
C ARG A 198 -3.39 18.57 7.29
N ASP A 199 -2.60 19.42 6.66
CA ASP A 199 -1.89 19.12 5.41
C ASP A 199 -0.51 18.50 5.64
N ALA A 200 -0.05 18.42 6.89
CA ALA A 200 1.19 17.74 7.24
C ALA A 200 1.07 16.22 7.06
N THR A 201 2.18 15.57 6.70
CA THR A 201 2.30 14.10 6.71
C THR A 201 2.65 13.64 8.12
N LEU A 202 1.99 12.61 8.60
CA LEU A 202 2.15 12.09 9.95
C LEU A 202 2.73 10.67 9.90
N LEU A 203 3.97 10.50 10.34
CA LEU A 203 4.64 9.21 10.44
C LEU A 203 4.75 8.76 11.90
N LEU A 204 4.08 7.67 12.25
CA LEU A 204 4.13 7.05 13.56
C LEU A 204 5.13 5.91 13.57
N HIS A 205 6.27 6.11 14.20
CA HIS A 205 7.28 5.10 14.43
C HIS A 205 7.00 4.34 15.72
N VAL A 206 6.84 3.03 15.64
CA VAL A 206 6.47 2.17 16.78
C VAL A 206 7.47 1.05 16.93
N ASN A 207 8.11 0.97 18.08
CA ASN A 207 8.94 -0.16 18.48
C ASN A 207 8.33 -0.84 19.71
N SER A 208 7.71 -1.99 19.51
CA SER A 208 7.12 -2.77 20.61
C SER A 208 7.92 -4.01 20.95
N LEU A 209 8.03 -4.28 22.24
CA LEU A 209 8.52 -5.53 22.78
C LEU A 209 7.31 -6.43 23.07
N GLY A 210 6.82 -7.06 22.04
CA GLY A 210 5.55 -7.76 21.94
C GLY A 210 4.84 -7.34 20.66
N TYR A 211 3.55 -7.67 20.55
CA TYR A 211 2.70 -7.26 19.43
C TYR A 211 1.95 -5.97 19.75
N HIS A 212 1.58 -5.25 18.70
CA HIS A 212 0.72 -4.08 18.81
C HIS A 212 -0.29 -3.99 17.67
N GLU A 213 -1.42 -3.38 17.96
CA GLU A 213 -2.36 -2.82 16.99
C GLU A 213 -2.57 -1.34 17.31
N ILE A 214 -2.71 -0.53 16.26
CA ILE A 214 -2.83 0.93 16.37
C ILE A 214 -4.21 1.36 15.89
N TYR A 215 -4.85 2.22 16.67
CA TYR A 215 -6.12 2.84 16.34
C TYR A 215 -6.01 4.36 16.48
N LEU A 216 -6.50 5.09 15.49
CA LEU A 216 -6.61 6.55 15.56
C LEU A 216 -8.07 6.97 15.37
N ASN A 217 -8.60 7.72 16.33
CA ASN A 217 -9.99 8.15 16.33
C ASN A 217 -10.99 6.98 16.19
N GLY A 218 -10.69 5.83 16.81
CA GLY A 218 -11.49 4.61 16.76
C GLY A 218 -11.31 3.75 15.52
N ARG A 219 -10.46 4.14 14.57
CA ARG A 219 -10.21 3.39 13.34
C ARG A 219 -8.84 2.69 13.39
N LYS A 220 -8.81 1.40 13.09
CA LYS A 220 -7.55 0.66 12.91
C LYS A 220 -6.77 1.26 11.74
N VAL A 221 -5.47 1.52 11.92
CA VAL A 221 -4.65 2.22 10.93
C VAL A 221 -3.94 1.30 9.94
N SER A 222 -4.00 -0.02 10.15
CA SER A 222 -3.39 -1.01 9.27
C SER A 222 -4.18 -2.31 9.27
N GLU A 223 -4.18 -3.01 8.16
CA GLU A 223 -4.69 -4.38 8.03
C GLU A 223 -3.67 -5.45 8.50
N ASP A 224 -2.49 -5.01 8.93
CA ASP A 224 -1.46 -5.90 9.41
C ASP A 224 -1.86 -6.56 10.73
N VAL A 225 -1.43 -7.80 10.90
CA VAL A 225 -1.66 -8.59 12.12
C VAL A 225 -0.34 -9.11 12.66
N LEU A 226 -0.27 -9.33 13.97
CA LEU A 226 0.93 -9.84 14.64
C LEU A 226 2.18 -8.98 14.36
N SER A 227 2.02 -7.67 14.37
CA SER A 227 3.12 -6.70 14.18
C SER A 227 3.84 -6.40 15.51
N PRO A 228 5.17 -6.28 15.48
CA PRO A 228 6.12 -6.52 14.38
C PRO A 228 6.38 -8.00 14.13
N ALA A 229 7.07 -8.32 13.03
CA ALA A 229 7.55 -9.67 12.74
C ALA A 229 8.48 -10.18 13.85
N VAL A 230 8.49 -11.51 14.06
CA VAL A 230 9.34 -12.16 15.07
C VAL A 230 10.76 -12.36 14.55
N PHE A 231 11.76 -12.15 15.42
CA PHE A 231 13.18 -12.29 15.10
C PHE A 231 13.97 -12.58 16.37
N GLN A 232 15.29 -12.30 16.40
CA GLN A 232 16.15 -12.61 17.57
C GLN A 232 15.89 -11.63 18.73
N LEU A 233 14.95 -11.95 19.63
CA LEU A 233 14.43 -11.10 20.68
C LEU A 233 15.45 -10.66 21.74
N ASN A 234 16.64 -11.28 21.76
CA ASN A 234 17.74 -10.93 22.64
C ASN A 234 18.83 -10.07 21.98
N LYS A 235 18.70 -9.74 20.70
CA LYS A 235 19.70 -8.96 19.97
C LYS A 235 19.15 -7.70 19.33
N ARG A 236 17.94 -7.77 18.79
CA ARG A 236 17.33 -6.70 17.99
C ARG A 236 15.85 -6.58 18.31
N SER A 237 15.29 -5.41 18.11
CA SER A 237 13.85 -5.19 17.98
C SER A 237 13.52 -4.45 16.68
N LEU A 238 12.37 -4.75 16.10
CA LEU A 238 11.92 -4.11 14.86
C LEU A 238 11.01 -2.93 15.19
N SER A 239 11.17 -1.85 14.43
CA SER A 239 10.20 -0.77 14.40
C SER A 239 9.31 -0.90 13.16
N VAL A 240 8.03 -0.59 13.32
CA VAL A 240 7.05 -0.47 12.25
C VAL A 240 6.62 0.98 12.17
N THR A 241 6.57 1.54 10.97
CA THR A 241 6.13 2.92 10.77
C THR A 241 4.78 2.93 10.06
N TYR A 242 3.86 3.72 10.57
CA TYR A 242 2.52 3.89 10.02
C TYR A 242 2.33 5.32 9.50
N ASP A 243 1.71 5.46 8.34
CA ASP A 243 1.23 6.75 7.84
C ASP A 243 -0.15 7.04 8.45
N LEU A 244 -0.19 7.93 9.43
CA LEU A 244 -1.43 8.34 10.10
C LEU A 244 -2.20 9.44 9.36
N THR A 245 -1.62 10.04 8.32
CA THR A 245 -2.20 11.16 7.58
C THR A 245 -3.66 10.93 7.15
N PRO A 246 -4.04 9.75 6.60
CA PRO A 246 -5.43 9.51 6.18
C PRO A 246 -6.44 9.41 7.33
N TYR A 247 -5.98 9.16 8.53
CA TYR A 247 -6.81 8.89 9.73
C TYR A 247 -6.94 10.08 10.66
N ALA A 248 -5.97 11.01 10.60
CA ALA A 248 -5.93 12.18 11.47
C ALA A 248 -6.94 13.24 11.05
N LYS A 249 -7.32 14.09 11.98
CA LYS A 249 -8.16 15.28 11.79
C LYS A 249 -7.50 16.49 12.43
N GLN A 250 -7.82 17.69 11.97
CA GLN A 250 -7.40 18.91 12.65
C GLN A 250 -8.00 18.97 14.07
N GLY A 251 -7.25 19.50 15.02
CA GLY A 251 -7.61 19.52 16.45
C GLY A 251 -7.25 18.22 17.16
N ILE A 252 -8.04 17.85 18.16
CA ILE A 252 -7.76 16.72 19.04
C ILE A 252 -7.94 15.39 18.32
N ASN A 253 -6.89 14.57 18.35
CA ASN A 253 -6.86 13.20 17.89
C ASN A 253 -6.63 12.26 19.08
N ASP A 254 -7.18 11.06 18.99
CA ASP A 254 -7.17 10.06 20.05
C ASP A 254 -6.44 8.82 19.54
N LEU A 255 -5.23 8.58 20.03
CA LEU A 255 -4.36 7.47 19.66
C LEU A 255 -4.45 6.37 20.70
N LEU A 256 -4.85 5.17 20.28
CA LEU A 256 -4.93 3.98 21.09
C LEU A 256 -3.98 2.90 20.55
N LEU A 257 -3.21 2.31 21.44
CA LEU A 257 -2.38 1.13 21.18
C LEU A 257 -2.94 -0.05 21.96
N TRP A 258 -3.20 -1.16 21.25
CA TRP A 258 -3.53 -2.41 21.91
C TRP A 258 -2.30 -3.31 21.85
N LEU A 259 -1.79 -3.70 23.01
CA LEU A 259 -0.55 -4.47 23.13
C LEU A 259 -0.84 -5.94 23.45
N GLY A 260 -0.01 -6.83 22.94
CA GLY A 260 0.01 -8.24 23.28
C GLY A 260 1.45 -8.73 23.51
N ARG A 261 1.64 -9.60 24.50
CA ARG A 261 2.98 -10.10 24.81
C ARG A 261 3.56 -10.95 23.68
N GLY A 262 2.75 -11.83 23.08
CA GLY A 262 3.19 -12.76 22.06
C GLY A 262 4.42 -13.57 22.48
N TRP A 263 5.42 -13.60 21.64
CA TRP A 263 6.67 -14.32 21.84
C TRP A 263 7.68 -13.58 22.76
N TYR A 264 7.40 -12.36 23.20
CA TYR A 264 8.34 -11.53 23.94
C TYR A 264 8.41 -11.93 25.42
N ARG A 265 9.08 -13.06 25.69
CA ARG A 265 9.22 -13.68 27.02
C ARG A 265 10.69 -14.03 27.29
N LYS A 266 11.22 -13.59 28.43
CA LYS A 266 12.60 -13.91 28.84
C LYS A 266 12.79 -15.41 29.08
N ALA A 267 11.90 -16.01 29.83
CA ALA A 267 12.01 -17.41 30.24
C ALA A 267 11.94 -18.41 29.08
N THR A 268 11.12 -18.11 28.06
CA THR A 268 10.84 -19.06 26.97
C THR A 268 11.68 -18.78 25.72
N PHE A 269 11.89 -17.50 25.40
CA PHE A 269 12.50 -17.09 24.13
C PHE A 269 13.76 -16.26 24.32
N ASN A 270 14.27 -16.18 25.55
CA ASN A 270 15.45 -15.40 25.88
C ASN A 270 15.39 -13.94 25.41
N ALA A 271 14.21 -13.34 25.51
CA ALA A 271 14.03 -11.91 25.22
C ALA A 271 14.79 -11.06 26.26
N VAL A 272 15.17 -9.84 25.88
CA VAL A 272 15.90 -8.94 26.80
C VAL A 272 15.03 -8.47 27.98
N HIS A 273 13.72 -8.43 27.78
CA HIS A 273 12.73 -8.03 28.77
C HIS A 273 11.44 -8.84 28.59
N ASP A 274 10.62 -8.94 29.64
CA ASP A 274 9.25 -9.46 29.50
C ASP A 274 8.34 -8.34 28.99
N GLY A 275 7.75 -8.54 27.83
CA GLY A 275 6.75 -7.64 27.25
C GLY A 275 5.35 -7.81 27.86
N PRO A 276 4.34 -7.02 27.41
CA PRO A 276 4.47 -6.06 26.32
C PRO A 276 4.92 -4.68 26.82
N LEU A 277 5.83 -4.08 26.07
CA LEU A 277 6.26 -2.69 26.23
C LEU A 277 6.24 -2.02 24.86
N VAL A 278 6.12 -0.71 24.84
CA VAL A 278 6.18 0.06 23.58
C VAL A 278 6.97 1.34 23.77
N LYS A 279 7.73 1.68 22.74
CA LYS A 279 8.34 2.99 22.51
C LYS A 279 7.84 3.53 21.19
N LEU A 280 7.38 4.76 21.19
CA LEU A 280 6.70 5.37 20.05
C LEU A 280 7.14 6.83 19.86
N GLN A 281 7.17 7.25 18.60
CA GLN A 281 7.38 8.64 18.20
C GLN A 281 6.49 8.95 16.99
N LEU A 282 5.75 10.04 17.06
CA LEU A 282 4.95 10.59 15.97
C LEU A 282 5.65 11.82 15.43
N ASP A 283 6.09 11.75 14.19
CA ASP A 283 6.70 12.86 13.48
C ASP A 283 5.70 13.50 12.53
N GLU A 284 5.70 14.83 12.53
CA GLU A 284 4.95 15.70 11.63
C GLU A 284 5.90 16.25 10.58
N ILE A 285 5.62 15.97 9.30
CA ILE A 285 6.40 16.46 8.16
C ILE A 285 5.57 17.50 7.44
N GLN A 286 5.98 18.75 7.50
CA GLN A 286 5.33 19.85 6.83
C GLN A 286 5.62 19.85 5.32
N ARG A 287 4.80 20.52 4.51
CA ARG A 287 4.97 20.63 3.04
C ARG A 287 6.31 21.21 2.60
N ASN A 288 6.95 22.01 3.43
CA ASN A 288 8.29 22.55 3.17
C ASN A 288 9.43 21.57 3.46
N GLY A 289 9.09 20.32 3.88
CA GLY A 289 10.05 19.29 4.25
C GLY A 289 10.61 19.38 5.67
N THR A 290 10.13 20.34 6.49
CA THR A 290 10.50 20.41 7.91
C THR A 290 9.84 19.30 8.68
N THR A 291 10.62 18.53 9.43
CA THR A 291 10.14 17.47 10.32
C THR A 291 10.24 17.92 11.77
N SER A 292 9.18 17.70 12.54
CA SER A 292 9.13 17.92 14.00
C SER A 292 8.44 16.75 14.69
N THR A 293 8.87 16.45 15.91
CA THR A 293 8.23 15.40 16.72
C THR A 293 7.02 15.98 17.45
N LEU A 294 5.84 15.44 17.14
CA LEU A 294 4.56 15.89 17.70
C LEU A 294 4.19 15.16 18.99
N LEU A 295 4.54 13.87 19.10
CA LEU A 295 4.18 13.03 20.24
C LEU A 295 5.24 11.96 20.46
N VAL A 296 5.52 11.66 21.71
CA VAL A 296 6.38 10.53 22.15
C VAL A 296 5.73 9.75 23.28
N THR A 297 6.22 8.54 23.51
CA THR A 297 5.87 7.78 24.72
C THR A 297 6.66 8.26 25.91
N ASP A 298 5.94 8.56 26.98
CA ASP A 298 6.45 8.98 28.31
C ASP A 298 5.42 8.65 29.40
N SER A 299 5.69 9.07 30.63
CA SER A 299 4.80 8.86 31.79
C SER A 299 3.44 9.59 31.71
N SER A 300 3.22 10.47 30.75
CA SER A 300 1.95 11.18 30.55
C SER A 300 0.89 10.38 29.79
N TRP A 301 1.23 9.16 29.36
CA TRP A 301 0.29 8.22 28.77
C TRP A 301 -0.56 7.53 29.82
N GLU A 302 -1.71 7.06 29.39
CA GLU A 302 -2.63 6.28 30.21
C GLU A 302 -2.76 4.86 29.68
N GLY A 303 -3.04 3.91 30.58
CA GLY A 303 -3.22 2.52 30.23
C GLY A 303 -4.29 1.84 31.03
N ARG A 304 -4.79 0.71 30.54
CA ARG A 304 -5.72 -0.17 31.21
C ARG A 304 -5.63 -1.59 30.71
N GLY A 305 -6.06 -2.56 31.50
CA GLY A 305 -6.24 -3.93 31.04
C GLY A 305 -7.34 -4.06 29.98
N SER A 306 -7.18 -5.03 29.09
CA SER A 306 -8.16 -5.38 28.06
C SER A 306 -9.02 -6.59 28.46
N MET A 307 -9.88 -7.04 27.54
CA MET A 307 -10.65 -8.28 27.70
C MET A 307 -9.81 -9.54 27.55
N TYR A 308 -8.56 -9.42 27.06
CA TYR A 308 -7.69 -10.56 26.80
C TYR A 308 -6.73 -10.83 27.97
N GLY A 309 -6.67 -12.09 28.37
CA GLY A 309 -5.72 -12.62 29.33
C GLY A 309 -4.93 -13.76 28.74
N GLU A 310 -4.01 -14.29 29.52
CA GLU A 310 -3.19 -15.45 29.13
C GLU A 310 -3.50 -16.64 30.02
N THR A 311 -3.44 -17.86 29.43
CA THR A 311 -3.49 -19.13 30.13
C THR A 311 -2.16 -19.86 30.03
N GLY A 312 -1.90 -20.78 30.97
CA GLY A 312 -0.65 -21.56 31.00
C GLY A 312 0.58 -20.74 31.40
N THR A 313 1.74 -21.39 31.35
CA THR A 313 3.02 -20.82 31.76
C THR A 313 3.84 -20.22 30.62
N GLY A 314 3.43 -20.48 29.39
CA GLY A 314 4.16 -20.07 28.18
C GLY A 314 5.46 -20.84 27.97
N THR A 315 5.59 -22.04 28.52
CA THR A 315 6.76 -22.92 28.32
C THR A 315 6.51 -23.92 27.21
N TRP A 316 7.60 -24.41 26.56
CA TRP A 316 7.54 -25.45 25.53
C TRP A 316 7.13 -26.83 26.04
N TYR A 317 6.82 -26.97 27.31
CA TYR A 317 6.34 -28.25 27.86
C TYR A 317 4.98 -28.58 27.29
N PRO A 318 4.70 -29.85 26.94
CA PRO A 318 3.37 -30.28 26.47
C PRO A 318 2.30 -29.79 27.45
N HIS A 319 1.25 -29.19 26.90
CA HIS A 319 0.09 -28.63 27.62
C HIS A 319 0.33 -27.35 28.45
N GLN A 320 1.52 -26.74 28.43
CA GLN A 320 1.82 -25.51 29.20
C GLN A 320 2.20 -24.33 28.33
N PHE A 321 2.21 -24.48 27.02
CA PHE A 321 2.54 -23.36 26.10
C PHE A 321 1.64 -22.15 26.36
N GLY A 322 0.41 -22.41 26.77
CA GLY A 322 -0.56 -21.37 27.06
C GLY A 322 -1.55 -21.17 25.93
N GLY A 323 -2.37 -20.21 26.09
CA GLY A 323 -3.40 -19.78 25.17
C GLY A 323 -3.94 -18.44 25.62
N GLU A 324 -4.99 -18.02 24.99
CA GLU A 324 -5.69 -16.76 25.29
C GLU A 324 -6.97 -17.03 26.08
N CYS A 325 -7.21 -16.21 27.09
CA CYS A 325 -8.47 -16.18 27.82
C CYS A 325 -9.18 -14.88 27.43
N VAL A 326 -10.45 -14.98 27.02
CA VAL A 326 -11.24 -13.83 26.60
C VAL A 326 -12.42 -13.64 27.56
N ASP A 327 -12.43 -12.51 28.27
CA ASP A 327 -13.58 -12.13 29.11
C ASP A 327 -14.50 -11.19 28.32
N GLY A 328 -15.52 -11.75 27.67
CA GLY A 328 -16.48 -11.02 26.86
C GLY A 328 -17.27 -9.93 27.61
N ARG A 329 -17.31 -9.97 28.95
CA ARG A 329 -17.96 -8.93 29.78
C ARG A 329 -17.17 -7.62 29.75
N LYS A 330 -15.88 -7.67 29.42
CA LYS A 330 -14.98 -6.51 29.26
C LYS A 330 -14.90 -6.02 27.81
N ALA A 331 -15.64 -6.66 26.89
CA ALA A 331 -15.66 -6.24 25.49
C ALA A 331 -16.22 -4.81 25.39
N LEU A 332 -15.55 -3.98 24.60
CA LEU A 332 -16.01 -2.64 24.28
C LEU A 332 -16.91 -2.68 23.05
N PRO A 333 -17.98 -1.86 22.99
CA PRO A 333 -18.84 -1.79 21.81
C PRO A 333 -18.11 -1.24 20.59
N ASP A 334 -17.19 -0.32 20.80
CA ASP A 334 -16.30 0.28 19.83
C ASP A 334 -15.06 0.89 20.52
N LEU A 335 -14.18 1.51 19.72
CA LEU A 335 -12.98 2.19 20.20
C LEU A 335 -13.01 3.70 19.88
N THR A 336 -14.21 4.28 19.82
CA THR A 336 -14.36 5.73 19.61
C THR A 336 -13.92 6.51 20.83
N THR A 337 -13.54 7.78 20.64
CA THR A 337 -13.15 8.68 21.73
C THR A 337 -14.21 8.77 22.81
N ALA A 338 -15.50 8.80 22.44
CA ALA A 338 -16.61 8.86 23.40
C ALA A 338 -16.63 7.63 24.32
N THR A 339 -16.57 6.41 23.75
CA THR A 339 -16.48 5.17 24.52
C THR A 339 -15.24 5.14 25.40
N LEU A 340 -14.07 5.55 24.86
CA LEU A 340 -12.81 5.52 25.60
C LEU A 340 -12.77 6.52 26.75
N ASP A 341 -13.48 7.65 26.66
CA ASP A 341 -13.55 8.67 27.72
C ASP A 341 -14.35 8.23 28.94
N GLU A 342 -15.22 7.23 28.81
CA GLU A 342 -16.00 6.66 29.90
C GLU A 342 -15.24 5.59 30.71
N LEU A 343 -14.02 5.22 30.28
CA LEU A 343 -13.27 4.14 30.88
C LEU A 343 -12.32 4.66 31.98
N ASP A 344 -12.03 3.77 32.95
CA ASP A 344 -11.04 4.02 34.00
C ASP A 344 -9.64 3.78 33.46
N TRP A 345 -8.87 4.85 33.26
CA TRP A 345 -7.50 4.85 32.80
C TRP A 345 -6.57 5.11 33.97
N LYS A 346 -5.41 4.42 33.96
CA LYS A 346 -4.37 4.55 34.97
C LYS A 346 -3.07 5.04 34.33
N PRO A 347 -2.20 5.74 35.07
CA PRO A 347 -0.88 6.11 34.57
C PRO A 347 -0.10 4.86 34.14
N VAL A 348 0.62 4.95 33.02
CA VAL A 348 1.60 3.95 32.61
C VAL A 348 2.89 4.11 33.40
N LEU A 349 3.77 3.08 33.32
CA LEU A 349 5.11 3.16 33.88
C LEU A 349 6.13 3.26 32.74
N GLU A 350 7.13 4.15 32.92
CA GLU A 350 8.34 4.12 32.10
C GLU A 350 9.21 2.96 32.59
N VAL A 351 9.77 2.20 31.64
CA VAL A 351 10.55 1.01 31.91
C VAL A 351 11.90 1.09 31.24
N GLU A 352 12.96 0.99 32.04
CA GLU A 352 14.31 0.88 31.50
C GLU A 352 14.52 -0.50 30.87
N VAL A 353 14.88 -0.51 29.60
CA VAL A 353 15.17 -1.73 28.86
C VAL A 353 16.66 -1.76 28.52
N PRO A 354 17.35 -2.89 28.72
CA PRO A 354 18.74 -3.04 28.30
C PRO A 354 18.91 -2.65 26.84
N GLY A 355 20.03 -2.03 26.49
CA GLY A 355 20.31 -1.57 25.14
C GLY A 355 20.15 -2.70 24.13
N ILE A 356 19.20 -2.55 23.21
CA ILE A 356 18.94 -3.44 22.09
C ILE A 356 18.92 -2.61 20.83
N GLU A 357 19.43 -3.17 19.73
CA GLU A 357 19.38 -2.52 18.43
C GLU A 357 17.92 -2.43 17.95
N VAL A 358 17.51 -1.25 17.49
CA VAL A 358 16.21 -1.00 16.88
C VAL A 358 16.41 -0.69 15.41
N SER A 359 15.73 -1.39 14.52
CA SER A 359 15.78 -1.13 13.09
C SER A 359 14.41 -1.27 12.46
N PRO A 360 14.14 -0.58 11.33
CA PRO A 360 12.91 -0.78 10.57
C PRO A 360 12.69 -2.24 10.17
N GLN A 361 11.44 -2.64 10.13
CA GLN A 361 11.03 -3.95 9.63
C GLN A 361 11.21 -4.01 8.12
N MET A 362 12.13 -4.85 7.63
CA MET A 362 12.47 -5.02 6.23
C MET A 362 11.86 -6.30 5.63
N CYS A 363 10.71 -6.73 6.11
CA CYS A 363 9.93 -7.82 5.54
C CYS A 363 8.46 -7.43 5.43
N GLU A 364 7.74 -8.07 4.52
CA GLU A 364 6.30 -7.88 4.37
C GLU A 364 5.59 -8.22 5.70
N PRO A 365 4.58 -7.43 6.08
CA PRO A 365 3.79 -7.70 7.28
C PRO A 365 2.89 -8.91 7.10
N ASN A 366 2.52 -9.53 8.20
CA ASN A 366 1.48 -10.56 8.20
C ASN A 366 0.12 -9.93 7.97
N ARG A 367 -0.70 -10.55 7.12
CA ARG A 367 -2.07 -10.12 6.80
C ARG A 367 -3.02 -11.30 6.77
N ILE A 368 -4.29 -11.04 7.07
CA ILE A 368 -5.36 -12.03 6.91
C ILE A 368 -5.53 -12.31 5.42
N GLN A 369 -5.22 -13.54 5.00
CA GLN A 369 -5.33 -13.96 3.60
C GLN A 369 -6.72 -14.50 3.28
N GLU A 370 -7.34 -15.23 4.23
CA GLU A 370 -8.64 -15.85 4.06
C GLU A 370 -9.38 -15.90 5.40
N ILE A 371 -10.68 -15.66 5.37
CA ILE A 371 -11.58 -15.86 6.50
C ILE A 371 -12.41 -17.11 6.22
N ILE A 372 -12.20 -18.17 6.99
CA ILE A 372 -12.91 -19.43 6.86
C ILE A 372 -14.03 -19.47 7.87
N ARG A 373 -15.26 -19.66 7.39
CA ARG A 373 -16.42 -19.83 8.25
C ARG A 373 -16.68 -21.31 8.52
N PRO A 374 -17.11 -21.69 9.74
CA PRO A 374 -17.46 -23.07 10.03
C PRO A 374 -18.63 -23.53 9.16
N LYS A 375 -18.57 -24.77 8.68
CA LYS A 375 -19.67 -25.44 7.97
C LYS A 375 -20.80 -25.85 8.91
N GLY A 376 -20.46 -26.17 10.15
CA GLY A 376 -21.42 -26.58 11.17
C GLY A 376 -20.87 -26.44 12.58
N ILE A 377 -21.76 -26.27 13.52
CA ILE A 377 -21.45 -26.28 14.95
C ILE A 377 -22.41 -27.24 15.61
N LYS A 378 -21.91 -28.24 16.33
CA LYS A 378 -22.69 -29.24 17.01
C LYS A 378 -22.29 -29.36 18.46
N GLN A 379 -23.25 -29.33 19.37
CA GLN A 379 -23.02 -29.66 20.77
C GLN A 379 -22.86 -31.18 20.90
N ILE A 380 -21.81 -31.64 21.55
CA ILE A 380 -21.47 -33.05 21.77
C ILE A 380 -21.36 -33.40 23.26
N GLY A 381 -21.55 -32.45 24.15
CA GLY A 381 -21.60 -32.60 25.59
C GLY A 381 -22.12 -31.31 26.23
N ASP A 382 -22.34 -31.29 27.55
CA ASP A 382 -22.96 -30.16 28.26
C ASP A 382 -22.24 -28.79 28.01
N SER A 383 -20.92 -28.85 27.89
CA SER A 383 -20.07 -27.65 27.63
C SER A 383 -19.15 -27.85 26.44
N ILE A 384 -19.34 -28.88 25.64
CA ILE A 384 -18.43 -29.22 24.54
C ILE A 384 -19.13 -29.04 23.21
N TRP A 385 -18.51 -28.24 22.34
CA TRP A 385 -18.97 -27.96 20.99
C TRP A 385 -17.94 -28.40 19.95
N LEU A 386 -18.40 -29.14 18.96
CA LEU A 386 -17.61 -29.47 17.77
C LEU A 386 -17.87 -28.43 16.69
N VAL A 387 -16.79 -27.74 16.27
CA VAL A 387 -16.82 -26.77 15.17
C VAL A 387 -16.19 -27.41 13.95
N ASP A 388 -17.01 -27.70 12.94
CA ASP A 388 -16.55 -28.27 11.67
C ASP A 388 -16.20 -27.17 10.69
N MET A 389 -14.92 -26.99 10.40
CA MET A 389 -14.42 -26.00 9.42
C MET A 389 -14.52 -26.52 7.98
N GLY A 390 -14.84 -27.78 7.76
CA GLY A 390 -15.02 -28.41 6.45
C GLY A 390 -13.73 -28.67 5.67
N LYS A 391 -12.59 -28.26 6.21
CA LYS A 391 -11.25 -28.57 5.69
C LYS A 391 -10.25 -28.63 6.85
N ALA A 392 -9.15 -29.37 6.66
CA ALA A 392 -8.05 -29.37 7.60
C ALA A 392 -7.37 -27.98 7.56
N LEU A 393 -7.09 -27.44 8.74
CA LEU A 393 -6.37 -26.19 8.92
C LEU A 393 -5.03 -26.51 9.57
N ASN A 394 -3.95 -26.01 8.96
CA ASN A 394 -2.61 -25.98 9.56
C ASN A 394 -2.35 -24.55 9.98
N GLY A 395 -2.20 -24.30 11.27
CA GLY A 395 -1.87 -23.01 11.87
C GLY A 395 -0.45 -22.98 12.40
#